data_04412a447e1ae9a822c0432ce00d8d89
#
_entry.id   04412a447e1ae9a822c0432ce00d8d89
#
_cell.length_a   1.000
_cell.length_b   1.000
_cell.length_c   1.000
_cell.angle_alpha   90.00
_cell.angle_beta   90.00
_cell.angle_gamma   90.00
#
_symmetry.space_group_name_H-M   'P 1'
#
loop_
_entity.id
_entity.type
_entity.pdbx_description
1 polymer ?
#
loop_
_entity_poly.entity_id
_entity_poly.type
_entity_poly.pdbx_seq_one_letter_code
_entity_poly.pdbx_strand_id
1 'polypeptide(L)'
;MNNKFVKIILVIIFFGLVILISRQSNIRQKNLQKYAQDVLIKCSKEKYRPTCYDREIPKLMDIISMEDAFKVTAMVQSQDKSFPYCHVLGHKLSAREINKDPSKWKEVVTRCPSGICSNGCIHGGFQEKFRSETFTEEQIEKLKPDLIDLCEKRANWYPTGLEQASCYHALGHLTMYLTDADVNKSTSLCEQAAIKKDGRDFSQLCFDGAFMQIYQPLEPDDFSLIKGREVNRDQLDGFCGQFSGRKKGSCLSESWPLLRQEIINNPDELVKFCGKEEQSEQSRCLAGLFYVLTTQLNFDSEKIKNYCLALPQNIQGLCFANAATRMIETDYGNISASVELCASSQTDANKDGCFEELVKYSTYNFHAGSEQFLQLCNGLPNDWKTKCLNKG
;
A
#
# COMPACT_ATOMS: atom_id res chain seq x y z
N MET A 1 36.01 26.88 37.23
CA MET A 1 35.66 25.45 37.11
C MET A 1 36.39 24.86 35.91
N ASN A 2 37.18 23.81 36.10
CA ASN A 2 38.14 23.33 35.10
C ASN A 2 37.37 22.74 33.89
N ASN A 3 37.60 23.27 32.67
CA ASN A 3 36.91 22.93 31.44
C ASN A 3 36.96 21.38 31.11
N LYS A 4 37.98 20.69 31.65
CA LYS A 4 38.11 19.21 31.57
C LYS A 4 37.05 18.48 32.41
N PHE A 5 36.74 19.00 33.60
CA PHE A 5 35.78 18.38 34.52
C PHE A 5 34.35 18.48 33.98
N VAL A 6 34.00 19.62 33.37
CA VAL A 6 32.70 19.83 32.74
C VAL A 6 32.52 18.87 31.54
N LYS A 7 33.58 18.67 30.73
CA LYS A 7 33.51 17.71 29.58
C LYS A 7 33.33 16.26 30.05
N ILE A 8 33.96 15.85 31.12
CA ILE A 8 33.82 14.50 31.67
C ILE A 8 32.38 14.30 32.18
N ILE A 9 31.80 15.24 32.87
CA ILE A 9 30.42 15.16 33.37
C ILE A 9 29.44 15.06 32.18
N LEU A 10 29.61 15.86 31.12
CA LEU A 10 28.78 15.82 29.92
C LEU A 10 28.84 14.48 29.23
N VAL A 11 30.03 13.86 29.14
CA VAL A 11 30.22 12.53 28.57
C VAL A 11 29.49 11.46 29.40
N ILE A 12 29.62 11.51 30.74
CA ILE A 12 28.93 10.56 31.62
C ILE A 12 27.40 10.69 31.51
N ILE A 13 26.87 11.93 31.46
CA ILE A 13 25.44 12.17 31.28
C ILE A 13 24.98 11.64 29.91
N PHE A 14 25.75 11.88 28.85
CA PHE A 14 25.43 11.37 27.50
C PHE A 14 25.37 9.84 27.47
N PHE A 15 26.37 9.16 28.01
CA PHE A 15 26.36 7.68 28.09
C PHE A 15 25.23 7.15 28.97
N GLY A 16 24.94 7.80 30.09
CA GLY A 16 23.80 7.47 30.95
C GLY A 16 22.48 7.58 30.21
N LEU A 17 22.25 8.65 29.44
CA LEU A 17 21.07 8.85 28.61
C LEU A 17 20.96 7.78 27.51
N VAL A 18 22.05 7.46 26.81
CA VAL A 18 22.07 6.41 25.77
C VAL A 18 21.70 5.04 26.36
N ILE A 19 22.24 4.70 27.53
CA ILE A 19 21.91 3.43 28.20
C ILE A 19 20.43 3.41 28.62
N LEU A 20 19.89 4.50 29.15
CA LEU A 20 18.48 4.59 29.55
C LEU A 20 17.55 4.45 28.35
N ILE A 21 17.83 5.16 27.24
CA ILE A 21 17.07 5.08 25.98
C ILE A 21 17.09 3.64 25.44
N SER A 22 18.28 3.01 25.38
CA SER A 22 18.42 1.63 24.91
C SER A 22 17.66 0.65 25.79
N ARG A 23 17.68 0.82 27.10
CA ARG A 23 16.94 -0.02 28.05
C ARG A 23 15.43 0.14 27.89
N GLN A 24 14.95 1.37 27.70
CA GLN A 24 13.54 1.65 27.48
C GLN A 24 13.05 1.09 26.14
N SER A 25 13.84 1.20 25.06
CA SER A 25 13.58 0.58 23.78
C SER A 25 13.46 -0.94 23.87
N ASN A 26 14.39 -1.61 24.58
CA ASN A 26 14.36 -3.05 24.78
C ASN A 26 13.13 -3.51 25.58
N ILE A 27 12.72 -2.77 26.61
CA ILE A 27 11.50 -3.08 27.38
C ILE A 27 10.28 -2.94 26.50
N ARG A 28 10.18 -1.84 25.70
CA ARG A 28 9.07 -1.63 24.75
C ARG A 28 8.98 -2.78 23.76
N GLN A 29 10.10 -3.17 23.14
CA GLN A 29 10.14 -4.26 22.17
C GLN A 29 9.68 -5.60 22.77
N LYS A 30 10.12 -5.95 23.98
CA LYS A 30 9.66 -7.15 24.71
C LYS A 30 8.16 -7.13 24.97
N ASN A 31 7.59 -5.97 25.31
CA ASN A 31 6.16 -5.82 25.52
C ASN A 31 5.37 -6.03 24.22
N LEU A 32 5.85 -5.48 23.09
CA LEU A 32 5.20 -5.69 21.78
C LEU A 32 5.25 -7.16 21.36
N GLN A 33 6.38 -7.84 21.57
CA GLN A 33 6.50 -9.29 21.35
C GLN A 33 5.48 -10.08 22.19
N LYS A 34 5.32 -9.71 23.46
CA LYS A 34 4.32 -10.34 24.33
C LYS A 34 2.91 -10.13 23.80
N TYR A 35 2.54 -8.91 23.41
CA TYR A 35 1.22 -8.63 22.83
C TYR A 35 0.97 -9.44 21.55
N ALA A 36 1.98 -9.57 20.67
CA ALA A 36 1.86 -10.40 19.47
C ALA A 36 1.60 -11.87 19.83
N GLN A 37 2.32 -12.42 20.81
CA GLN A 37 2.10 -13.80 21.30
C GLN A 37 0.72 -13.97 21.91
N ASP A 38 0.26 -13.04 22.75
CA ASP A 38 -1.06 -13.10 23.37
C ASP A 38 -2.16 -13.11 22.29
N VAL A 39 -2.02 -12.31 21.25
CA VAL A 39 -2.96 -12.27 20.10
C VAL A 39 -2.92 -13.59 19.31
N LEU A 40 -1.73 -14.12 19.01
CA LEU A 40 -1.56 -15.42 18.32
C LEU A 40 -2.21 -16.56 19.10
N ILE A 41 -1.97 -16.64 20.40
CA ILE A 41 -2.57 -17.64 21.28
C ILE A 41 -4.09 -17.50 21.30
N LYS A 42 -4.60 -16.27 21.47
CA LYS A 42 -6.04 -15.99 21.50
C LYS A 42 -6.73 -16.42 20.22
N CYS A 43 -6.12 -16.13 19.06
CA CYS A 43 -6.69 -16.41 17.75
C CYS A 43 -6.40 -17.84 17.23
N SER A 44 -5.55 -18.62 17.91
CA SER A 44 -5.13 -19.96 17.45
C SER A 44 -6.28 -20.95 17.26
N LYS A 45 -7.38 -20.78 17.99
CA LYS A 45 -8.57 -21.65 17.96
C LYS A 45 -9.62 -21.23 16.93
N GLU A 46 -9.48 -20.05 16.31
CA GLU A 46 -10.43 -19.56 15.31
C GLU A 46 -10.23 -20.30 13.98
N LYS A 47 -11.32 -20.68 13.33
CA LYS A 47 -11.30 -21.33 12.01
C LYS A 47 -10.64 -20.43 10.95
N TYR A 48 -10.87 -19.12 11.04
CA TYR A 48 -10.28 -18.12 10.15
C TYR A 48 -9.58 -17.03 10.99
N ARG A 49 -8.31 -17.24 11.24
CA ARG A 49 -7.49 -16.39 12.14
C ARG A 49 -7.39 -14.92 11.71
N PRO A 50 -7.29 -14.55 10.41
CA PRO A 50 -7.24 -13.15 10.00
C PRO A 50 -8.36 -12.30 10.59
N THR A 51 -9.60 -12.75 10.56
CA THR A 51 -10.74 -12.02 11.18
C THR A 51 -10.56 -11.81 12.68
N CYS A 52 -9.92 -12.78 13.37
CA CYS A 52 -9.60 -12.61 14.80
C CYS A 52 -8.54 -11.52 14.99
N TYR A 53 -7.48 -11.50 14.17
CA TYR A 53 -6.45 -10.46 14.23
C TYR A 53 -7.04 -9.06 13.98
N ASP A 54 -7.91 -8.93 13.00
CA ASP A 54 -8.66 -7.70 12.68
C ASP A 54 -9.53 -7.19 13.83
N ARG A 55 -9.94 -8.08 14.73
CA ARG A 55 -10.72 -7.75 15.93
C ARG A 55 -9.87 -7.46 17.15
N GLU A 56 -8.78 -8.23 17.35
CA GLU A 56 -8.03 -8.20 18.60
C GLU A 56 -6.89 -7.18 18.61
N ILE A 57 -6.18 -7.00 17.48
CA ILE A 57 -5.06 -6.04 17.42
C ILE A 57 -5.52 -4.59 17.64
N PRO A 58 -6.63 -4.09 17.04
CA PRO A 58 -7.10 -2.73 17.31
C PRO A 58 -7.41 -2.45 18.78
N LYS A 59 -7.81 -3.46 19.57
CA LYS A 59 -8.06 -3.30 21.01
C LYS A 59 -6.80 -2.94 21.80
N LEU A 60 -5.62 -3.35 21.31
CA LEU A 60 -4.36 -3.00 21.95
C LEU A 60 -4.11 -1.49 21.95
N MET A 61 -4.73 -0.73 21.05
CA MET A 61 -4.59 0.72 20.98
C MET A 61 -5.21 1.47 22.20
N ASP A 62 -5.83 0.75 23.12
CA ASP A 62 -6.20 1.28 24.44
C ASP A 62 -4.97 1.46 25.34
N ILE A 63 -3.87 0.75 25.06
CA ILE A 63 -2.65 0.71 25.89
C ILE A 63 -1.36 0.96 25.11
N ILE A 64 -1.39 0.92 23.76
CA ILE A 64 -0.24 1.23 22.89
C ILE A 64 -0.65 2.22 21.79
N SER A 65 0.35 2.83 21.15
CA SER A 65 0.11 3.74 20.02
C SER A 65 -0.32 2.98 18.76
N MET A 66 -0.87 3.70 17.78
CA MET A 66 -1.20 3.17 16.45
C MET A 66 0.04 2.54 15.79
N GLU A 67 1.18 3.24 15.83
CA GLU A 67 2.45 2.78 15.25
C GLU A 67 2.94 1.47 15.90
N ASP A 68 2.74 1.32 17.20
CA ASP A 68 3.09 0.09 17.90
C ASP A 68 2.12 -1.05 17.59
N ALA A 69 0.84 -0.76 17.36
CA ALA A 69 -0.13 -1.75 16.88
C ALA A 69 0.25 -2.27 15.48
N PHE A 70 0.77 -1.43 14.58
CA PHE A 70 1.34 -1.87 13.30
C PHE A 70 2.58 -2.78 13.50
N LYS A 71 3.46 -2.49 14.46
CA LYS A 71 4.59 -3.38 14.77
C LYS A 71 4.12 -4.73 15.31
N VAL A 72 3.10 -4.75 16.16
CA VAL A 72 2.47 -6.00 16.61
C VAL A 72 1.90 -6.78 15.42
N THR A 73 1.25 -6.08 14.47
CA THR A 73 0.73 -6.68 13.24
C THR A 73 1.84 -7.37 12.44
N ALA A 74 2.97 -6.69 12.21
CA ALA A 74 4.13 -7.27 11.52
C ALA A 74 4.68 -8.51 12.25
N MET A 75 4.75 -8.47 13.60
CA MET A 75 5.19 -9.62 14.41
C MET A 75 4.21 -10.81 14.31
N VAL A 76 2.90 -10.55 14.21
CA VAL A 76 1.89 -11.60 14.00
C VAL A 76 2.04 -12.20 12.61
N GLN A 77 2.16 -11.37 11.57
CA GLN A 77 2.35 -11.83 10.18
C GLN A 77 3.62 -12.68 10.01
N SER A 78 4.72 -12.30 10.66
CA SER A 78 5.96 -13.07 10.59
C SER A 78 5.84 -14.49 11.18
N GLN A 79 4.91 -14.71 12.13
CA GLN A 79 4.70 -15.96 12.82
C GLN A 79 3.50 -16.76 12.29
N ASP A 80 2.53 -16.10 11.66
CA ASP A 80 1.34 -16.75 11.08
C ASP A 80 1.23 -16.52 9.58
N LYS A 81 1.67 -17.51 8.80
CA LYS A 81 1.61 -17.48 7.32
C LYS A 81 0.18 -17.50 6.76
N SER A 82 -0.85 -17.75 7.58
CA SER A 82 -2.25 -17.61 7.15
C SER A 82 -2.74 -16.16 7.13
N PHE A 83 -1.91 -15.21 7.58
CA PHE A 83 -2.20 -13.78 7.60
C PHE A 83 -1.19 -12.97 6.75
N PRO A 84 -1.11 -13.23 5.43
CA PRO A 84 -0.13 -12.57 4.57
C PRO A 84 -0.50 -11.14 4.22
N TYR A 85 -1.76 -10.72 4.45
CA TYR A 85 -2.28 -9.43 3.99
C TYR A 85 -3.12 -8.75 5.07
N CYS A 86 -2.76 -7.55 5.46
CA CYS A 86 -3.37 -6.82 6.58
C CYS A 86 -3.98 -5.45 6.20
N HIS A 87 -4.33 -5.24 4.93
CA HIS A 87 -4.83 -3.96 4.43
C HIS A 87 -6.05 -3.45 5.23
N VAL A 88 -7.07 -4.31 5.38
CA VAL A 88 -8.29 -3.98 6.15
C VAL A 88 -7.98 -3.73 7.63
N LEU A 89 -7.01 -4.44 8.22
CA LEU A 89 -6.56 -4.13 9.58
C LEU A 89 -5.94 -2.73 9.65
N GLY A 90 -5.18 -2.34 8.61
CA GLY A 90 -4.65 -0.97 8.50
C GLY A 90 -5.74 0.09 8.55
N HIS A 91 -6.87 -0.12 7.85
CA HIS A 91 -8.07 0.74 7.96
C HIS A 91 -8.57 0.86 9.39
N LYS A 92 -8.74 -0.27 10.08
CA LYS A 92 -9.27 -0.29 11.46
C LYS A 92 -8.35 0.39 12.46
N LEU A 93 -7.04 0.31 12.28
CA LEU A 93 -6.09 0.98 13.18
C LEU A 93 -6.14 2.50 13.01
N SER A 94 -6.11 3.02 11.78
CA SER A 94 -6.21 4.45 11.52
C SER A 94 -7.58 5.01 11.88
N ALA A 95 -8.67 4.29 11.55
CA ALA A 95 -10.01 4.67 11.95
C ALA A 95 -10.15 4.82 13.47
N ARG A 96 -9.62 3.85 14.23
CA ARG A 96 -9.63 3.92 15.70
C ARG A 96 -8.84 5.11 16.24
N GLU A 97 -7.72 5.44 15.60
CA GLU A 97 -6.92 6.62 16.01
C GLU A 97 -7.64 7.93 15.72
N ILE A 98 -8.27 8.05 14.53
CA ILE A 98 -9.06 9.23 14.14
C ILE A 98 -10.26 9.42 15.08
N ASN A 99 -10.92 8.35 15.47
CA ASN A 99 -12.07 8.42 16.39
C ASN A 99 -11.74 8.98 17.77
N LYS A 100 -10.46 9.02 18.17
CA LYS A 100 -10.05 9.70 19.41
C LYS A 100 -10.17 11.22 19.29
N ASP A 101 -9.86 11.79 18.12
CA ASP A 101 -9.99 13.20 17.80
C ASP A 101 -10.12 13.38 16.27
N PRO A 102 -11.35 13.40 15.73
CA PRO A 102 -11.57 13.50 14.27
C PRO A 102 -11.03 14.79 13.63
N SER A 103 -10.74 15.83 14.42
CA SER A 103 -10.15 17.07 13.89
C SER A 103 -8.68 16.86 13.45
N LYS A 104 -8.00 15.84 13.99
CA LYS A 104 -6.59 15.50 13.72
C LYS A 104 -6.40 14.46 12.63
N TRP A 105 -7.41 14.15 11.83
CA TRP A 105 -7.32 13.11 10.81
C TRP A 105 -6.13 13.28 9.85
N LYS A 106 -5.80 14.51 9.44
CA LYS A 106 -4.63 14.79 8.60
C LYS A 106 -3.31 14.41 9.30
N GLU A 107 -3.21 14.65 10.61
CA GLU A 107 -2.04 14.27 11.42
C GLU A 107 -1.94 12.74 11.51
N VAL A 108 -3.05 12.04 11.74
CA VAL A 108 -3.08 10.58 11.80
C VAL A 108 -2.57 9.97 10.50
N VAL A 109 -3.04 10.47 9.34
CA VAL A 109 -2.58 10.02 8.02
C VAL A 109 -1.07 10.19 7.85
N THR A 110 -0.48 11.29 8.35
CA THR A 110 0.99 11.51 8.27
C THR A 110 1.80 10.58 9.18
N ARG A 111 1.16 9.93 10.13
CA ARG A 111 1.78 8.96 11.05
C ARG A 111 1.64 7.51 10.58
N CYS A 112 0.99 7.27 9.45
CA CYS A 112 0.84 5.96 8.87
C CYS A 112 2.23 5.37 8.52
N PRO A 113 2.57 4.16 8.99
CA PRO A 113 3.85 3.56 8.68
C PRO A 113 3.92 3.07 7.23
N SER A 114 5.07 3.28 6.59
CA SER A 114 5.35 2.79 5.24
C SER A 114 5.72 1.30 5.24
N GLY A 115 5.48 0.62 4.12
CA GLY A 115 5.93 -0.76 3.89
C GLY A 115 5.24 -1.81 4.76
N ILE A 116 4.03 -1.52 5.21
CA ILE A 116 3.19 -2.48 5.93
C ILE A 116 1.71 -2.31 5.55
N CYS A 117 0.97 -3.41 5.51
CA CYS A 117 -0.46 -3.45 5.20
C CYS A 117 -0.85 -2.75 3.89
N SER A 118 0.07 -2.67 2.91
CA SER A 118 -0.16 -2.02 1.61
C SER A 118 -0.79 -0.64 1.74
N ASN A 119 -0.29 0.17 2.68
CA ASN A 119 -0.78 1.51 2.99
C ASN A 119 -2.27 1.63 3.38
N GLY A 120 -2.91 0.55 3.82
CA GLY A 120 -4.29 0.55 4.30
C GLY A 120 -4.56 1.58 5.41
N CYS A 121 -3.53 1.99 6.16
CA CYS A 121 -3.61 3.08 7.13
C CYS A 121 -4.09 4.39 6.51
N ILE A 122 -3.55 4.79 5.36
CA ILE A 122 -3.91 6.04 4.67
C ILE A 122 -5.35 5.95 4.17
N HIS A 123 -5.73 4.82 3.57
CA HIS A 123 -7.08 4.57 3.09
C HIS A 123 -8.10 4.68 4.20
N GLY A 124 -7.92 3.91 5.27
CA GLY A 124 -8.83 3.91 6.42
C GLY A 124 -8.94 5.26 7.11
N GLY A 125 -7.85 6.04 7.09
CA GLY A 125 -7.84 7.39 7.63
C GLY A 125 -8.79 8.34 6.89
N PHE A 126 -8.83 8.26 5.56
CA PHE A 126 -9.76 9.07 4.78
C PHE A 126 -11.19 8.58 4.91
N GLN A 127 -11.39 7.28 4.77
CA GLN A 127 -12.69 6.65 4.83
C GLN A 127 -13.38 6.96 6.17
N GLU A 128 -12.69 6.82 7.30
CA GLU A 128 -13.26 7.08 8.62
C GLU A 128 -13.71 8.52 8.80
N LYS A 129 -12.96 9.50 8.27
CA LYS A 129 -13.31 10.91 8.40
C LYS A 129 -14.57 11.27 7.62
N PHE A 130 -14.78 10.68 6.45
CA PHE A 130 -15.75 11.16 5.48
C PHE A 130 -16.93 10.21 5.22
N ARG A 131 -16.86 8.94 5.63
CA ARG A 131 -17.87 7.91 5.31
C ARG A 131 -19.30 8.17 5.81
N SER A 132 -19.45 8.93 6.86
CA SER A 132 -20.76 9.18 7.48
C SER A 132 -21.42 10.50 7.04
N GLU A 133 -20.78 11.26 6.17
CA GLU A 133 -21.23 12.58 5.77
C GLU A 133 -21.79 12.54 4.33
N THR A 134 -22.98 13.05 4.10
CA THR A 134 -23.49 13.34 2.76
C THR A 134 -23.17 14.79 2.43
N PHE A 135 -22.43 15.02 1.35
CA PHE A 135 -21.93 16.33 0.97
C PHE A 135 -22.80 16.99 -0.10
N THR A 136 -23.13 18.27 0.11
CA THR A 136 -23.69 19.12 -0.95
C THR A 136 -22.56 19.58 -1.89
N GLU A 137 -22.92 20.00 -3.11
CA GLU A 137 -21.93 20.55 -4.07
C GLU A 137 -21.16 21.73 -3.46
N GLU A 138 -21.83 22.61 -2.71
CA GLU A 138 -21.17 23.73 -2.03
C GLU A 138 -20.14 23.28 -0.97
N GLN A 139 -20.44 22.22 -0.23
CA GLN A 139 -19.51 21.63 0.74
C GLN A 139 -18.31 20.99 0.05
N ILE A 140 -18.52 20.32 -1.08
CA ILE A 140 -17.43 19.74 -1.90
C ILE A 140 -16.54 20.87 -2.44
N GLU A 141 -17.12 21.97 -2.95
CA GLU A 141 -16.35 23.13 -3.42
C GLU A 141 -15.47 23.73 -2.30
N LYS A 142 -15.98 23.82 -1.10
CA LYS A 142 -15.21 24.27 0.08
C LYS A 142 -14.09 23.33 0.49
N LEU A 143 -14.24 22.03 0.23
CA LEU A 143 -13.21 21.02 0.52
C LEU A 143 -12.11 20.95 -0.55
N LYS A 144 -12.36 21.41 -1.78
CA LYS A 144 -11.40 21.28 -2.90
C LYS A 144 -9.98 21.76 -2.58
N PRO A 145 -9.75 22.92 -1.95
CA PRO A 145 -8.39 23.34 -1.58
C PRO A 145 -7.68 22.30 -0.70
N ASP A 146 -8.40 21.75 0.27
CA ASP A 146 -7.88 20.71 1.16
C ASP A 146 -7.55 19.41 0.40
N LEU A 147 -8.40 19.00 -0.56
CA LEU A 147 -8.18 17.82 -1.39
C LEU A 147 -6.96 18.00 -2.31
N ILE A 148 -6.77 19.20 -2.88
CA ILE A 148 -5.62 19.53 -3.73
C ILE A 148 -4.30 19.38 -2.95
N ASP A 149 -4.26 19.81 -1.69
CA ASP A 149 -3.04 19.82 -0.87
C ASP A 149 -2.86 18.55 -0.03
N LEU A 150 -3.87 17.66 -0.03
CA LEU A 150 -3.94 16.51 0.87
C LEU A 150 -2.73 15.58 0.75
N CYS A 151 -2.33 15.25 -0.48
CA CYS A 151 -1.24 14.33 -0.79
C CYS A 151 0.08 15.03 -1.09
N GLU A 152 0.17 16.34 -0.86
CA GLU A 152 1.37 17.12 -1.11
C GLU A 152 2.28 17.16 0.13
N LYS A 153 3.58 17.29 -0.14
CA LYS A 153 4.61 17.48 0.88
C LYS A 153 4.29 18.71 1.74
N ARG A 154 4.44 18.58 3.07
CA ARG A 154 4.23 19.67 4.05
C ARG A 154 5.21 19.55 5.20
N ALA A 155 5.24 20.54 6.09
CA ALA A 155 6.25 20.67 7.16
C ALA A 155 6.45 19.38 8.00
N ASN A 156 5.39 18.64 8.25
CA ASN A 156 5.41 17.43 9.08
C ASN A 156 5.23 16.12 8.28
N TRP A 157 5.25 16.20 6.94
CA TRP A 157 5.06 15.01 6.09
C TRP A 157 5.82 15.15 4.77
N TYR A 158 6.80 14.27 4.62
CA TYR A 158 7.64 14.15 3.43
C TYR A 158 7.43 12.76 2.84
N PRO A 159 6.35 12.55 2.07
CA PRO A 159 6.01 11.23 1.59
C PRO A 159 7.08 10.68 0.65
N THR A 160 7.28 9.36 0.70
CA THR A 160 7.92 8.61 -0.38
C THR A 160 7.03 8.64 -1.63
N GLY A 161 7.55 8.21 -2.78
CA GLY A 161 6.74 8.09 -4.00
C GLY A 161 5.52 7.18 -3.79
N LEU A 162 5.71 6.06 -3.08
CA LEU A 162 4.62 5.13 -2.78
C LEU A 162 3.59 5.70 -1.80
N GLU A 163 4.02 6.38 -0.74
CA GLU A 163 3.10 7.03 0.20
C GLU A 163 2.25 8.09 -0.52
N GLN A 164 2.87 8.86 -1.41
CA GLN A 164 2.17 9.85 -2.21
C GLN A 164 1.20 9.18 -3.21
N ALA A 165 1.64 8.12 -3.90
CA ALA A 165 0.80 7.35 -4.81
C ALA A 165 -0.40 6.72 -4.09
N SER A 166 -0.18 6.13 -2.92
CA SER A 166 -1.24 5.55 -2.08
C SER A 166 -2.23 6.60 -1.58
N CYS A 167 -1.75 7.81 -1.27
CA CYS A 167 -2.60 8.93 -0.89
C CYS A 167 -3.52 9.35 -2.04
N TYR A 168 -2.99 9.48 -3.28
CA TYR A 168 -3.83 9.81 -4.44
C TYR A 168 -4.79 8.67 -4.81
N HIS A 169 -4.41 7.42 -4.64
CA HIS A 169 -5.32 6.29 -4.81
C HIS A 169 -6.46 6.35 -3.76
N ALA A 170 -6.12 6.56 -2.50
CA ALA A 170 -7.11 6.74 -1.44
C ALA A 170 -8.01 7.97 -1.64
N LEU A 171 -7.49 9.04 -2.27
CA LEU A 171 -8.30 10.19 -2.70
C LEU A 171 -9.38 9.76 -3.69
N GLY A 172 -9.13 8.78 -4.57
CA GLY A 172 -10.14 8.22 -5.47
C GLY A 172 -11.30 7.57 -4.72
N HIS A 173 -11.03 6.76 -3.70
CA HIS A 173 -12.07 6.24 -2.82
C HIS A 173 -12.85 7.36 -2.13
N LEU A 174 -12.13 8.36 -1.61
CA LEU A 174 -12.75 9.52 -0.98
C LEU A 174 -13.69 10.27 -1.94
N THR A 175 -13.27 10.53 -3.18
CA THR A 175 -14.12 11.24 -4.15
C THR A 175 -15.41 10.48 -4.46
N MET A 176 -15.40 9.15 -4.42
CA MET A 176 -16.61 8.33 -4.53
C MET A 176 -17.57 8.55 -3.36
N TYR A 177 -17.07 8.61 -2.13
CA TYR A 177 -17.88 8.94 -0.96
C TYR A 177 -18.45 10.37 -1.05
N LEU A 178 -17.63 11.35 -1.41
CA LEU A 178 -18.07 12.75 -1.53
C LEU A 178 -19.15 12.96 -2.59
N THR A 179 -19.17 12.14 -3.64
CA THR A 179 -20.09 12.27 -4.79
C THR A 179 -21.21 11.24 -4.78
N ASP A 180 -21.42 10.52 -3.69
CA ASP A 180 -22.41 9.46 -3.58
C ASP A 180 -22.31 8.44 -4.71
N ALA A 181 -21.09 7.95 -4.96
CA ALA A 181 -20.72 7.02 -6.03
C ALA A 181 -21.09 7.46 -7.47
N ASP A 182 -21.23 8.76 -7.71
CA ASP A 182 -21.30 9.32 -9.08
C ASP A 182 -19.90 9.32 -9.69
N VAL A 183 -19.60 8.32 -10.53
CA VAL A 183 -18.27 8.12 -11.12
C VAL A 183 -17.82 9.30 -11.96
N ASN A 184 -18.72 9.96 -12.69
CA ASN A 184 -18.37 11.10 -13.51
C ASN A 184 -17.95 12.30 -12.67
N LYS A 185 -18.71 12.59 -11.61
CA LYS A 185 -18.36 13.64 -10.64
C LYS A 185 -17.06 13.29 -9.88
N SER A 186 -16.93 12.04 -9.44
CA SER A 186 -15.75 11.53 -8.73
C SER A 186 -14.48 11.69 -9.58
N THR A 187 -14.48 11.19 -10.82
CA THR A 187 -13.33 11.30 -11.71
C THR A 187 -13.01 12.74 -12.12
N SER A 188 -14.04 13.61 -12.27
CA SER A 188 -13.82 15.05 -12.47
C SER A 188 -13.15 15.71 -11.25
N LEU A 189 -13.53 15.31 -10.03
CA LEU A 189 -12.91 15.80 -8.81
C LEU A 189 -11.45 15.29 -8.68
N CYS A 190 -11.18 14.05 -9.10
CA CYS A 190 -9.83 13.53 -9.25
C CYS A 190 -8.95 14.38 -10.16
N GLU A 191 -9.43 14.78 -11.34
CA GLU A 191 -8.69 15.66 -12.24
C GLU A 191 -8.34 16.99 -11.58
N GLN A 192 -9.31 17.59 -10.89
CA GLN A 192 -9.12 18.88 -10.22
C GLN A 192 -8.13 18.80 -9.04
N ALA A 193 -8.12 17.70 -8.31
CA ALA A 193 -7.28 17.54 -7.13
C ALA A 193 -5.88 16.97 -7.41
N ALA A 194 -5.76 16.08 -8.42
CA ALA A 194 -4.56 15.29 -8.66
C ALA A 194 -3.69 15.79 -9.81
N ILE A 195 -4.19 16.67 -10.69
CA ILE A 195 -3.37 17.35 -11.70
C ILE A 195 -2.83 18.65 -11.10
N LYS A 196 -1.50 18.76 -11.02
CA LYS A 196 -0.82 19.87 -10.33
C LYS A 196 -0.40 20.98 -11.30
N LYS A 197 -0.36 22.20 -10.80
CA LYS A 197 0.06 23.40 -11.57
C LYS A 197 1.52 23.31 -12.07
N ASP A 198 2.36 22.52 -11.42
CA ASP A 198 3.75 22.27 -11.80
C ASP A 198 3.92 21.18 -12.87
N GLY A 199 2.82 20.63 -13.39
CA GLY A 199 2.80 19.62 -14.46
C GLY A 199 2.83 18.17 -13.94
N ARG A 200 2.94 17.92 -12.64
CA ARG A 200 2.76 16.56 -12.10
C ARG A 200 1.31 16.13 -12.22
N ASP A 201 1.11 14.89 -12.60
CA ASP A 201 -0.22 14.33 -12.85
C ASP A 201 -0.38 12.98 -12.16
N PHE A 202 -1.16 12.97 -11.09
CA PHE A 202 -1.52 11.80 -10.29
C PHE A 202 -2.98 11.36 -10.52
N SER A 203 -3.65 11.91 -11.54
CA SER A 203 -5.07 11.63 -11.81
C SER A 203 -5.34 10.15 -12.05
N GLN A 204 -4.40 9.44 -12.69
CA GLN A 204 -4.49 7.99 -12.89
C GLN A 204 -4.70 7.22 -11.60
N LEU A 205 -3.89 7.51 -10.57
CA LEU A 205 -3.98 6.84 -9.26
C LEU A 205 -5.33 7.12 -8.59
N CYS A 206 -5.83 8.34 -8.73
CA CYS A 206 -7.14 8.71 -8.21
C CYS A 206 -8.27 8.00 -8.97
N PHE A 207 -8.17 7.87 -10.30
CA PHE A 207 -9.14 7.08 -11.08
C PHE A 207 -9.12 5.61 -10.68
N ASP A 208 -7.94 5.02 -10.49
CA ASP A 208 -7.81 3.62 -10.04
C ASP A 208 -8.56 3.44 -8.71
N GLY A 209 -8.37 4.32 -7.72
CA GLY A 209 -9.11 4.27 -6.45
C GLY A 209 -10.63 4.46 -6.62
N ALA A 210 -11.07 5.36 -7.51
CA ALA A 210 -12.49 5.58 -7.77
C ALA A 210 -13.15 4.35 -8.41
N PHE A 211 -12.52 3.74 -9.42
CA PHE A 211 -13.06 2.53 -10.06
C PHE A 211 -12.90 1.30 -9.17
N MET A 212 -11.84 1.19 -8.37
CA MET A 212 -11.70 0.14 -7.38
C MET A 212 -12.88 0.12 -6.40
N GLN A 213 -13.42 1.28 -6.02
CA GLN A 213 -14.58 1.36 -5.15
C GLN A 213 -15.81 0.64 -5.72
N ILE A 214 -15.98 0.61 -7.05
CA ILE A 214 -17.09 -0.07 -7.72
C ILE A 214 -16.86 -1.58 -7.78
N TYR A 215 -15.66 -2.01 -8.14
CA TYR A 215 -15.37 -3.42 -8.44
C TYR A 215 -14.85 -4.23 -7.27
N GLN A 216 -14.35 -3.56 -6.22
CA GLN A 216 -13.65 -4.19 -5.11
C GLN A 216 -14.10 -3.59 -3.76
N PRO A 217 -15.41 -3.50 -3.45
CA PRO A 217 -15.85 -3.05 -2.14
C PRO A 217 -15.33 -4.00 -1.06
N LEU A 218 -14.69 -3.45 -0.02
CA LEU A 218 -14.03 -4.24 1.03
C LEU A 218 -14.80 -4.25 2.35
N GLU A 219 -15.55 -3.20 2.63
CA GLU A 219 -16.25 -3.00 3.89
C GLU A 219 -17.76 -2.82 3.70
N PRO A 220 -18.60 -3.04 4.73
CA PRO A 220 -20.06 -2.89 4.63
C PRO A 220 -20.51 -1.53 4.09
N ASP A 221 -19.79 -0.46 4.42
CA ASP A 221 -20.11 0.90 3.97
C ASP A 221 -19.85 1.05 2.46
N ASP A 222 -18.80 0.41 1.93
CA ASP A 222 -18.50 0.37 0.49
C ASP A 222 -19.64 -0.29 -0.29
N PHE A 223 -20.12 -1.45 0.20
CA PHE A 223 -21.26 -2.14 -0.40
C PHE A 223 -22.53 -1.29 -0.35
N SER A 224 -22.75 -0.53 0.73
CA SER A 224 -23.89 0.37 0.87
C SER A 224 -23.80 1.53 -0.12
N LEU A 225 -22.61 2.09 -0.32
CA LEU A 225 -22.34 3.21 -1.22
C LEU A 225 -22.63 2.87 -2.68
N ILE A 226 -22.23 1.68 -3.14
CA ILE A 226 -22.39 1.25 -4.54
C ILE A 226 -23.70 0.52 -4.81
N LYS A 227 -24.54 0.35 -3.80
CA LYS A 227 -25.81 -0.40 -3.94
C LYS A 227 -26.67 0.15 -5.08
N GLY A 228 -26.99 -0.73 -6.05
CA GLY A 228 -27.76 -0.41 -7.26
C GLY A 228 -26.92 0.25 -8.37
N ARG A 229 -25.60 0.34 -8.18
CA ARG A 229 -24.64 0.87 -9.15
C ARG A 229 -23.56 -0.16 -9.49
N GLU A 230 -23.73 -1.40 -9.04
CA GLU A 230 -22.82 -2.51 -9.29
C GLU A 230 -22.74 -2.78 -10.80
N VAL A 231 -21.53 -2.99 -11.29
CA VAL A 231 -21.27 -3.32 -12.69
C VAL A 231 -20.93 -4.80 -12.77
N ASN A 232 -21.70 -5.57 -13.53
CA ASN A 232 -21.41 -6.96 -13.80
C ASN A 232 -20.60 -7.15 -15.10
N ARG A 233 -20.16 -8.38 -15.35
CA ARG A 233 -19.32 -8.72 -16.51
C ARG A 233 -19.95 -8.33 -17.87
N ASP A 234 -21.24 -8.54 -18.03
CA ASP A 234 -21.94 -8.26 -19.31
C ASP A 234 -22.10 -6.76 -19.55
N GLN A 235 -22.07 -5.96 -18.51
CA GLN A 235 -22.18 -4.51 -18.56
C GLN A 235 -20.82 -3.83 -18.75
N LEU A 236 -19.71 -4.53 -18.52
CA LEU A 236 -18.36 -3.97 -18.45
C LEU A 236 -17.97 -3.13 -19.65
N ASP A 237 -18.09 -3.69 -20.85
CA ASP A 237 -17.68 -3.01 -22.08
C ASP A 237 -18.52 -1.74 -22.35
N GLY A 238 -19.83 -1.78 -22.04
CA GLY A 238 -20.73 -0.63 -22.14
C GLY A 238 -20.43 0.44 -21.08
N PHE A 239 -20.12 0.01 -19.85
CA PHE A 239 -19.81 0.92 -18.76
C PHE A 239 -18.46 1.61 -18.95
N CYS A 240 -17.38 0.84 -19.18
CA CYS A 240 -16.06 1.42 -19.41
C CYS A 240 -15.94 2.15 -20.76
N GLY A 241 -16.78 1.78 -21.75
CA GLY A 241 -16.87 2.46 -23.04
C GLY A 241 -17.37 3.91 -22.98
N GLN A 242 -17.96 4.34 -21.86
CA GLN A 242 -18.36 5.74 -21.63
C GLN A 242 -17.17 6.67 -21.38
N PHE A 243 -16.01 6.10 -21.04
CA PHE A 243 -14.79 6.84 -20.71
C PHE A 243 -13.75 6.74 -21.85
N SER A 244 -12.75 7.59 -21.81
CA SER A 244 -11.63 7.60 -22.74
C SER A 244 -10.29 7.75 -22.02
N GLY A 245 -9.19 7.39 -22.69
CA GLY A 245 -7.83 7.51 -22.17
C GLY A 245 -7.66 6.85 -20.81
N ARG A 246 -6.99 7.51 -19.88
CA ARG A 246 -6.68 6.99 -18.55
C ARG A 246 -7.90 6.58 -17.72
N LYS A 247 -9.03 7.28 -17.83
CA LYS A 247 -10.27 6.90 -17.14
C LYS A 247 -10.78 5.55 -17.61
N LYS A 248 -10.76 5.32 -18.93
CA LYS A 248 -11.14 4.02 -19.50
C LYS A 248 -10.18 2.94 -19.06
N GLY A 249 -8.87 3.22 -19.10
CA GLY A 249 -7.84 2.31 -18.63
C GLY A 249 -8.02 1.91 -17.17
N SER A 250 -8.28 2.86 -16.25
CA SER A 250 -8.59 2.56 -14.86
C SER A 250 -9.87 1.72 -14.71
N CYS A 251 -10.93 2.07 -15.43
CA CYS A 251 -12.19 1.31 -15.41
C CYS A 251 -11.98 -0.16 -15.78
N LEU A 252 -11.25 -0.41 -16.87
CA LEU A 252 -10.95 -1.77 -17.33
C LEU A 252 -10.02 -2.49 -16.38
N SER A 253 -8.89 -1.88 -15.98
CA SER A 253 -7.92 -2.57 -15.11
C SER A 253 -8.50 -2.91 -13.73
N GLU A 254 -9.28 -2.03 -13.12
CA GLU A 254 -9.88 -2.29 -11.80
C GLU A 254 -11.04 -3.30 -11.86
N SER A 255 -11.59 -3.59 -13.05
CA SER A 255 -12.65 -4.59 -13.22
C SER A 255 -12.16 -6.05 -13.18
N TRP A 256 -10.85 -6.28 -12.99
CA TRP A 256 -10.25 -7.62 -12.92
C TRP A 256 -11.01 -8.62 -12.02
N PRO A 257 -11.67 -8.24 -10.90
CA PRO A 257 -12.40 -9.20 -10.07
C PRO A 257 -13.53 -9.92 -10.79
N LEU A 258 -14.11 -9.29 -11.81
CA LEU A 258 -15.14 -9.90 -12.65
C LEU A 258 -14.62 -11.07 -13.50
N LEU A 259 -13.29 -11.14 -13.69
CA LEU A 259 -12.58 -12.16 -14.48
C LEU A 259 -11.52 -12.88 -13.64
N ARG A 260 -11.62 -12.78 -12.32
CA ARG A 260 -10.59 -13.23 -11.37
C ARG A 260 -10.13 -14.67 -11.62
N GLN A 261 -11.07 -15.60 -11.77
CA GLN A 261 -10.74 -17.02 -11.90
C GLN A 261 -10.02 -17.31 -13.23
N GLU A 262 -10.46 -16.68 -14.31
CA GLU A 262 -9.84 -16.80 -15.61
C GLU A 262 -8.40 -16.27 -15.59
N ILE A 263 -8.22 -15.05 -15.09
CA ILE A 263 -6.91 -14.37 -15.03
C ILE A 263 -5.91 -15.13 -14.16
N ILE A 264 -6.33 -15.62 -12.97
CA ILE A 264 -5.42 -16.32 -12.04
C ILE A 264 -5.01 -17.69 -12.59
N ASN A 265 -5.93 -18.39 -13.21
CA ASN A 265 -5.68 -19.77 -13.67
C ASN A 265 -5.06 -19.84 -15.07
N ASN A 266 -5.13 -18.77 -15.85
CA ASN A 266 -4.64 -18.76 -17.23
C ASN A 266 -3.92 -17.46 -17.57
N PRO A 267 -2.56 -17.46 -17.70
CA PRO A 267 -1.78 -16.31 -18.11
C PRO A 267 -2.20 -15.68 -19.44
N ASP A 268 -2.67 -16.47 -20.41
CA ASP A 268 -3.13 -15.96 -21.71
C ASP A 268 -4.39 -15.11 -21.58
N GLU A 269 -5.29 -15.44 -20.64
CA GLU A 269 -6.49 -14.64 -20.40
C GLU A 269 -6.15 -13.29 -19.75
N LEU A 270 -5.09 -13.23 -18.92
CA LEU A 270 -4.56 -11.96 -18.39
C LEU A 270 -4.05 -11.07 -19.53
N VAL A 271 -3.24 -11.64 -20.44
CA VAL A 271 -2.69 -10.91 -21.60
C VAL A 271 -3.83 -10.42 -22.50
N LYS A 272 -4.81 -11.26 -22.77
CA LYS A 272 -5.98 -10.92 -23.57
C LYS A 272 -6.85 -9.84 -22.91
N PHE A 273 -6.98 -9.87 -21.59
CA PHE A 273 -7.70 -8.85 -20.84
C PHE A 273 -7.06 -7.47 -21.03
N CYS A 274 -5.75 -7.34 -20.78
CA CYS A 274 -5.02 -6.10 -21.02
C CYS A 274 -4.92 -5.72 -22.49
N GLY A 275 -5.01 -6.67 -23.41
CA GLY A 275 -5.05 -6.43 -24.86
C GLY A 275 -6.30 -5.66 -25.34
N LYS A 276 -7.34 -5.51 -24.48
CA LYS A 276 -8.50 -4.67 -24.75
C LYS A 276 -8.23 -3.17 -24.54
N GLU A 277 -7.15 -2.84 -23.84
CA GLU A 277 -6.71 -1.48 -23.58
C GLU A 277 -6.08 -0.84 -24.84
N GLU A 278 -6.04 0.49 -24.86
CA GLU A 278 -5.21 1.21 -25.81
C GLU A 278 -3.74 0.81 -25.65
N GLN A 279 -2.97 0.78 -26.73
CA GLN A 279 -1.58 0.28 -26.72
C GLN A 279 -0.71 0.97 -25.65
N SER A 280 -0.92 2.27 -25.41
CA SER A 280 -0.23 3.03 -24.38
C SER A 280 -0.54 2.57 -22.94
N GLU A 281 -1.72 1.98 -22.72
CA GLU A 281 -2.20 1.56 -21.41
C GLU A 281 -1.96 0.06 -21.12
N GLN A 282 -1.66 -0.75 -22.16
CA GLN A 282 -1.49 -2.21 -21.99
C GLN A 282 -0.38 -2.57 -21.00
N SER A 283 0.77 -1.90 -21.07
CA SER A 283 1.88 -2.17 -20.12
C SER A 283 1.50 -1.82 -18.68
N ARG A 284 0.73 -0.76 -18.46
CA ARG A 284 0.22 -0.36 -17.16
C ARG A 284 -0.78 -1.38 -16.62
N CYS A 285 -1.72 -1.83 -17.45
CA CYS A 285 -2.67 -2.88 -17.10
C CYS A 285 -1.94 -4.16 -16.68
N LEU A 286 -0.97 -4.62 -17.46
CA LEU A 286 -0.17 -5.81 -17.14
C LEU A 286 0.57 -5.63 -15.79
N ALA A 287 1.22 -4.49 -15.58
CA ALA A 287 1.93 -4.20 -14.33
C ALA A 287 0.97 -4.21 -13.12
N GLY A 288 -0.18 -3.55 -13.23
CA GLY A 288 -1.21 -3.55 -12.19
C GLY A 288 -1.76 -4.94 -11.90
N LEU A 289 -2.00 -5.76 -12.92
CA LEU A 289 -2.50 -7.12 -12.72
C LEU A 289 -1.42 -8.06 -12.16
N PHE A 290 -0.15 -7.92 -12.51
CA PHE A 290 0.92 -8.70 -11.87
C PHE A 290 1.07 -8.34 -10.39
N TYR A 291 0.90 -7.08 -10.06
CA TYR A 291 0.84 -6.62 -8.68
C TYR A 291 -0.32 -7.27 -7.90
N VAL A 292 -1.54 -7.30 -8.47
CA VAL A 292 -2.71 -7.94 -7.86
C VAL A 292 -2.54 -9.46 -7.78
N LEU A 293 -2.08 -10.09 -8.87
CA LEU A 293 -1.85 -11.53 -8.98
C LEU A 293 -0.94 -12.05 -7.86
N THR A 294 0.11 -11.30 -7.52
CA THR A 294 1.04 -11.64 -6.44
C THR A 294 0.30 -11.86 -5.11
N THR A 295 -0.65 -10.99 -4.81
CA THR A 295 -1.52 -11.13 -3.63
C THR A 295 -2.47 -12.33 -3.75
N GLN A 296 -3.07 -12.52 -4.94
CA GLN A 296 -4.00 -13.63 -5.19
C GLN A 296 -3.31 -15.01 -5.13
N LEU A 297 -2.02 -15.07 -5.42
CA LEU A 297 -1.19 -16.26 -5.25
C LEU A 297 -0.61 -16.39 -3.83
N ASN A 298 -1.08 -15.58 -2.87
CA ASN A 298 -0.67 -15.57 -1.47
C ASN A 298 0.85 -15.38 -1.27
N PHE A 299 1.50 -14.59 -2.12
CA PHE A 299 2.95 -14.33 -2.07
C PHE A 299 3.81 -15.60 -2.15
N ASP A 300 3.26 -16.69 -2.71
CA ASP A 300 3.97 -17.96 -2.93
C ASP A 300 4.93 -17.82 -4.12
N SER A 301 6.21 -17.70 -3.83
CA SER A 301 7.26 -17.43 -4.84
C SER A 301 7.28 -18.48 -5.95
N GLU A 302 7.02 -19.77 -5.67
CA GLU A 302 7.00 -20.81 -6.70
C GLU A 302 5.79 -20.69 -7.61
N LYS A 303 4.61 -20.40 -7.07
CA LYS A 303 3.40 -20.16 -7.89
C LYS A 303 3.57 -18.91 -8.75
N ILE A 304 4.10 -17.83 -8.19
CA ILE A 304 4.38 -16.57 -8.91
C ILE A 304 5.37 -16.83 -10.05
N LYS A 305 6.48 -17.50 -9.76
CA LYS A 305 7.50 -17.88 -10.75
C LYS A 305 6.89 -18.69 -11.88
N ASN A 306 6.15 -19.76 -11.56
CA ASN A 306 5.53 -20.62 -12.57
C ASN A 306 4.53 -19.85 -13.44
N TYR A 307 3.76 -18.92 -12.84
CA TYR A 307 2.86 -18.05 -13.58
C TYR A 307 3.63 -17.11 -14.53
N CYS A 308 4.66 -16.41 -14.02
CA CYS A 308 5.47 -15.53 -14.85
C CYS A 308 6.16 -16.26 -16.01
N LEU A 309 6.66 -17.48 -15.78
CA LEU A 309 7.29 -18.30 -16.82
C LEU A 309 6.31 -18.81 -17.89
N ALA A 310 5.03 -18.94 -17.57
CA ALA A 310 4.00 -19.33 -18.53
C ALA A 310 3.57 -18.18 -19.46
N LEU A 311 3.94 -16.94 -19.15
CA LEU A 311 3.64 -15.77 -19.99
C LEU A 311 4.53 -15.71 -21.25
N PRO A 312 4.13 -14.98 -22.30
CA PRO A 312 4.99 -14.66 -23.42
C PRO A 312 6.32 -14.05 -22.97
N GLN A 313 7.44 -14.47 -23.60
CA GLN A 313 8.80 -14.12 -23.15
C GLN A 313 9.05 -12.60 -22.98
N ASN A 314 8.46 -11.78 -23.85
CA ASN A 314 8.61 -10.31 -23.83
C ASN A 314 7.96 -9.62 -22.64
N ILE A 315 7.08 -10.30 -21.87
CA ILE A 315 6.41 -9.73 -20.68
C ILE A 315 6.78 -10.45 -19.38
N GLN A 316 7.54 -11.54 -19.44
CA GLN A 316 7.98 -12.26 -18.24
C GLN A 316 8.77 -11.36 -17.28
N GLY A 317 9.70 -10.55 -17.80
CA GLY A 317 10.48 -9.62 -17.00
C GLY A 317 9.60 -8.61 -16.23
N LEU A 318 8.56 -8.10 -16.88
CA LEU A 318 7.57 -7.21 -16.24
C LEU A 318 6.84 -7.92 -15.10
N CYS A 319 6.45 -9.19 -15.30
CA CYS A 319 5.81 -9.99 -14.26
C CYS A 319 6.71 -10.17 -13.03
N PHE A 320 7.95 -10.63 -13.23
CA PHE A 320 8.90 -10.82 -12.13
C PHE A 320 9.17 -9.52 -11.35
N ALA A 321 9.38 -8.42 -12.06
CA ALA A 321 9.67 -7.12 -11.45
C ALA A 321 8.50 -6.61 -10.58
N ASN A 322 7.28 -6.62 -11.12
CA ASN A 322 6.10 -6.16 -10.37
C ASN A 322 5.73 -7.10 -9.22
N ALA A 323 5.90 -8.40 -9.37
CA ALA A 323 5.69 -9.34 -8.29
C ALA A 323 6.70 -9.12 -7.14
N ALA A 324 7.99 -8.97 -7.47
CA ALA A 324 9.04 -8.75 -6.47
C ALA A 324 8.82 -7.43 -5.69
N THR A 325 8.48 -6.34 -6.38
CA THR A 325 8.17 -5.06 -5.71
C THR A 325 6.92 -5.15 -4.84
N ARG A 326 5.87 -5.85 -5.29
CA ARG A 326 4.65 -6.06 -4.51
C ARG A 326 4.88 -6.84 -3.22
N MET A 327 5.73 -7.86 -3.26
CA MET A 327 6.08 -8.62 -2.06
C MET A 327 6.69 -7.72 -1.00
N ILE A 328 7.61 -6.82 -1.38
CA ILE A 328 8.28 -5.88 -0.46
C ILE A 328 7.33 -4.81 0.04
N GLU A 329 6.47 -4.28 -0.82
CA GLU A 329 5.48 -3.27 -0.46
C GLU A 329 4.48 -3.78 0.58
N THR A 330 4.09 -5.04 0.46
CA THR A 330 3.13 -5.66 1.39
C THR A 330 3.76 -5.94 2.75
N ASP A 331 4.99 -6.44 2.75
CA ASP A 331 5.79 -6.72 3.95
C ASP A 331 7.27 -6.72 3.56
N TYR A 332 8.04 -5.78 4.11
CA TYR A 332 9.48 -5.69 3.87
C TYR A 332 10.25 -6.93 4.38
N GLY A 333 9.65 -7.76 5.22
CA GLY A 333 10.18 -9.09 5.57
C GLY A 333 10.32 -10.04 4.39
N ASN A 334 9.65 -9.75 3.26
CA ASN A 334 9.74 -10.53 2.02
C ASN A 334 10.94 -10.15 1.12
N ILE A 335 11.83 -9.26 1.55
CA ILE A 335 12.98 -8.82 0.75
C ILE A 335 13.79 -9.99 0.19
N SER A 336 14.16 -10.97 1.02
CA SER A 336 14.92 -12.16 0.56
C SER A 336 14.16 -12.94 -0.51
N ALA A 337 12.87 -13.21 -0.29
CA ALA A 337 12.02 -13.92 -1.26
C ALA A 337 11.87 -13.14 -2.58
N SER A 338 11.79 -11.80 -2.52
CA SER A 338 11.72 -10.94 -3.70
C SER A 338 13.03 -10.97 -4.51
N VAL A 339 14.18 -10.95 -3.84
CA VAL A 339 15.49 -11.06 -4.47
C VAL A 339 15.67 -12.44 -5.14
N GLU A 340 15.27 -13.51 -4.46
CA GLU A 340 15.28 -14.88 -4.99
C GLU A 340 14.34 -15.02 -6.19
N LEU A 341 13.15 -14.38 -6.15
CA LEU A 341 12.22 -14.36 -7.27
C LEU A 341 12.86 -13.70 -8.50
N CYS A 342 13.51 -12.54 -8.36
CA CYS A 342 14.25 -11.90 -9.45
C CYS A 342 15.35 -12.82 -10.01
N ALA A 343 16.12 -13.47 -9.13
CA ALA A 343 17.20 -14.38 -9.52
C ALA A 343 16.69 -15.64 -10.26
N SER A 344 15.44 -16.02 -10.06
CA SER A 344 14.80 -17.19 -10.69
C SER A 344 14.33 -16.98 -12.14
N SER A 345 14.41 -15.74 -12.67
CA SER A 345 14.13 -15.43 -14.08
C SER A 345 15.04 -16.20 -15.02
N GLN A 346 14.53 -16.61 -16.19
CA GLN A 346 15.28 -17.48 -17.11
C GLN A 346 16.39 -16.78 -17.88
N THR A 347 16.23 -15.48 -18.18
CA THR A 347 17.23 -14.72 -18.96
C THR A 347 17.92 -13.68 -18.09
N ASP A 348 19.19 -13.41 -18.38
CA ASP A 348 19.95 -12.37 -17.67
C ASP A 348 19.30 -11.00 -17.83
N ALA A 349 18.74 -10.68 -19.01
CA ALA A 349 18.01 -9.43 -19.24
C ALA A 349 16.78 -9.28 -18.29
N ASN A 350 16.03 -10.35 -18.06
CA ASN A 350 14.88 -10.33 -17.14
C ASN A 350 15.35 -10.22 -15.68
N LYS A 351 16.46 -10.91 -15.30
CA LYS A 351 17.08 -10.76 -13.97
C LYS A 351 17.54 -9.34 -13.72
N ASP A 352 18.28 -8.78 -14.66
CA ASP A 352 18.80 -7.42 -14.56
C ASP A 352 17.67 -6.39 -14.50
N GLY A 353 16.64 -6.54 -15.34
CA GLY A 353 15.44 -5.69 -15.31
C GLY A 353 14.70 -5.76 -13.97
N CYS A 354 14.57 -6.97 -13.39
CA CYS A 354 13.95 -7.16 -12.09
C CYS A 354 14.76 -6.49 -10.96
N PHE A 355 16.09 -6.68 -10.93
CA PHE A 355 16.95 -6.02 -9.94
C PHE A 355 16.99 -4.50 -10.13
N GLU A 356 17.01 -4.02 -11.37
CA GLU A 356 16.92 -2.58 -11.66
C GLU A 356 15.65 -1.99 -11.08
N GLU A 357 14.51 -2.70 -11.21
CA GLU A 357 13.24 -2.26 -10.66
C GLU A 357 13.27 -2.24 -9.13
N LEU A 358 13.84 -3.25 -8.46
CA LEU A 358 14.05 -3.23 -7.01
C LEU A 358 14.90 -2.05 -6.55
N VAL A 359 15.95 -1.68 -7.32
CA VAL A 359 16.78 -0.50 -7.04
C VAL A 359 15.99 0.79 -7.21
N LYS A 360 15.16 0.91 -8.24
CA LYS A 360 14.25 2.07 -8.41
C LYS A 360 13.25 2.16 -7.26
N TYR A 361 12.69 1.01 -6.89
CA TYR A 361 11.68 0.89 -5.84
C TYR A 361 12.21 1.18 -4.45
N SER A 362 13.52 1.04 -4.22
CA SER A 362 14.13 1.23 -2.89
C SER A 362 13.83 2.62 -2.31
N THR A 363 14.05 3.70 -3.08
CA THR A 363 13.75 5.08 -2.66
C THR A 363 12.30 5.52 -2.97
N TYR A 364 11.62 4.80 -3.85
CA TYR A 364 10.19 5.01 -4.08
C TYR A 364 9.35 4.47 -2.92
N ASN A 365 9.74 3.32 -2.36
CA ASN A 365 9.02 2.65 -1.27
C ASN A 365 9.47 3.10 0.13
N PHE A 366 10.77 3.32 0.33
CA PHE A 366 11.36 3.63 1.63
C PHE A 366 12.08 4.98 1.63
N HIS A 367 12.10 5.63 2.77
CA HIS A 367 12.95 6.80 2.97
C HIS A 367 14.43 6.39 2.88
N ALA A 368 15.20 7.16 2.15
CA ALA A 368 16.64 6.96 2.00
C ALA A 368 17.33 6.85 3.37
N GLY A 369 18.19 5.85 3.54
CA GLY A 369 18.88 5.58 4.80
C GLY A 369 18.05 4.97 5.92
N SER A 370 16.74 4.71 5.71
CA SER A 370 15.94 3.98 6.69
C SER A 370 16.39 2.52 6.83
N GLU A 371 16.00 1.87 7.93
CA GLU A 371 16.33 0.46 8.18
C GLU A 371 15.85 -0.44 7.02
N GLN A 372 14.61 -0.23 6.54
CA GLN A 372 14.01 -0.99 5.44
C GLN A 372 14.76 -0.76 4.11
N PHE A 373 15.13 0.49 3.82
CA PHE A 373 15.96 0.83 2.65
C PHE A 373 17.31 0.10 2.70
N LEU A 374 18.00 0.17 3.84
CA LEU A 374 19.27 -0.50 4.04
C LEU A 374 19.16 -2.03 3.97
N GLN A 375 18.08 -2.59 4.51
CA GLN A 375 17.80 -4.02 4.44
C GLN A 375 17.61 -4.47 2.99
N LEU A 376 16.82 -3.74 2.19
CA LEU A 376 16.63 -4.03 0.76
C LEU A 376 17.94 -3.94 0.01
N CYS A 377 18.68 -2.83 0.13
CA CYS A 377 19.94 -2.65 -0.60
C CYS A 377 20.98 -3.70 -0.22
N ASN A 378 21.08 -4.06 1.06
CA ASN A 378 22.02 -5.10 1.52
C ASN A 378 21.63 -6.52 1.09
N GLY A 379 20.36 -6.77 0.80
CA GLY A 379 19.87 -8.06 0.28
C GLY A 379 20.12 -8.28 -1.22
N LEU A 380 20.43 -7.22 -1.97
CA LEU A 380 20.68 -7.31 -3.41
C LEU A 380 22.06 -7.91 -3.72
N PRO A 381 22.25 -8.54 -4.91
CA PRO A 381 23.58 -8.93 -5.41
C PRO A 381 24.56 -7.74 -5.47
N ASN A 382 25.86 -8.00 -5.34
CA ASN A 382 26.91 -7.00 -5.11
C ASN A 382 26.84 -5.76 -6.02
N ASP A 383 26.65 -5.94 -7.33
CA ASP A 383 26.60 -4.83 -8.29
C ASP A 383 25.35 -3.96 -8.07
N TRP A 384 24.23 -4.59 -7.81
CA TRP A 384 22.94 -3.96 -7.54
C TRP A 384 22.87 -3.33 -6.15
N LYS A 385 23.52 -3.96 -5.15
CA LYS A 385 23.69 -3.40 -3.80
C LYS A 385 24.37 -2.03 -3.86
N THR A 386 25.49 -1.93 -4.57
CA THR A 386 26.23 -0.66 -4.72
C THR A 386 25.36 0.41 -5.40
N LYS A 387 24.65 0.05 -6.49
CA LYS A 387 23.72 0.96 -7.18
C LYS A 387 22.58 1.43 -6.26
N CYS A 388 22.05 0.53 -5.43
CA CYS A 388 20.98 0.84 -4.50
C CYS A 388 21.44 1.81 -3.41
N LEU A 389 22.55 1.50 -2.74
CA LEU A 389 23.08 2.35 -1.65
C LEU A 389 23.43 3.77 -2.14
N ASN A 390 23.85 3.93 -3.39
CA ASN A 390 24.14 5.24 -3.98
C ASN A 390 22.89 6.07 -4.31
N LYS A 391 21.68 5.52 -4.14
CA LYS A 391 20.43 6.26 -4.30
C LYS A 391 19.93 6.93 -3.01
N GLY A 392 20.41 6.52 -1.86
CA GLY A 392 20.11 7.07 -0.54
C GLY A 392 21.28 7.89 0.01
#